data_a31da5b1c7686a6dfd6f86ec795e9dff
#
_entry.id   a31da5b1c7686a6dfd6f86ec795e9dff
#
_cell.length_a   1.000
_cell.length_b   1.000
_cell.length_c   1.000
_cell.angle_alpha   90.00
_cell.angle_beta   90.00
_cell.angle_gamma   90.00
#
_symmetry.space_group_name_H-M   'P 1'
#
loop_
_entity.id
_entity.type
_entity.pdbx_description
1 polymer ?
#
loop_
_entity_poly.entity_id
_entity_poly.type
_entity_poly.pdbx_seq_one_letter_code
_entity_poly.pdbx_strand_id
1 'polypeptide(L)'
;MSKCVLVIMDGFGIAHEGGGNAISLAKKPNLDRIFAENAYTQLSASGLDVGLPEGQMGNSEVGHTNIGAGRVVFQDLPRINNAIADGSFFDNPAYVKAMDDAKAAGKALHILGLLSDGGVHSHINHIFAILDMAKRRGLEKVYVHCFLDGRDVPPRSAVEYVTKLNDKCVSLGNAKIATIQGRFYGMDRDKRWDRVEAGYNAIVCGEGAMNPDPVKAVEDSYEANVSDEFVKPVVVCPEGVVNEGDSVIFMNFRPDRAREMTWTLTLPEFDGFARKKCVYPLSFVCTAQYDEALTLPIAYPPEKLESTIGEIVSAKGYEQFRVAETEKYAHVTFFFNGGVEKPCEGEERCLVPSPKQFPTYDLIPEMSAAAVAEKCVEAIKSDEYEMIVCNFANCDMVGHTGVLDAAVKAVETVDACMGKVYEAAKSMPDTVLCVTADHGNADCMINADGKINTQHTTNPVPFVVCCDGVELREGGRLSDIAPTMLDIMNIEKPDVMSGSSLIIK
;
A
#
# COMPACT_ATOMS: atom_id res chain seq x y z
N MET A 1 0.87 17.78 32.41
CA MET A 1 0.68 17.33 31.04
C MET A 1 1.57 16.12 30.87
N SER A 2 1.02 14.98 30.44
CA SER A 2 1.83 13.77 30.33
C SER A 2 2.62 13.79 29.02
N LYS A 3 3.89 13.39 29.11
CA LYS A 3 4.75 13.08 27.96
C LYS A 3 4.44 11.67 27.47
N CYS A 4 4.60 11.40 26.19
CA CYS A 4 4.28 10.12 25.61
C CYS A 4 5.48 9.52 24.89
N VAL A 5 5.87 8.31 25.29
CA VAL A 5 6.92 7.52 24.64
C VAL A 5 6.25 6.35 23.93
N LEU A 6 6.38 6.27 22.61
CA LEU A 6 5.92 5.13 21.81
C LEU A 6 7.11 4.26 21.43
N VAL A 7 7.08 2.99 21.81
CA VAL A 7 8.03 1.99 21.32
C VAL A 7 7.32 1.02 20.40
N ILE A 8 7.87 0.84 19.21
CA ILE A 8 7.38 -0.08 18.18
C ILE A 8 8.39 -1.24 18.10
N MET A 9 7.94 -2.43 18.46
CA MET A 9 8.70 -3.68 18.31
C MET A 9 8.39 -4.27 16.94
N ASP A 10 9.10 -3.83 15.92
CA ASP A 10 8.84 -4.17 14.52
C ASP A 10 8.78 -5.69 14.30
N GLY A 11 7.70 -6.18 13.68
CA GLY A 11 7.50 -7.59 13.43
C GLY A 11 7.07 -8.46 14.63
N PHE A 12 6.66 -7.85 15.77
CA PHE A 12 6.24 -8.55 16.98
C PHE A 12 4.73 -8.82 16.97
N GLY A 13 4.30 -9.87 16.25
CA GLY A 13 2.89 -10.29 16.22
C GLY A 13 2.48 -11.15 17.41
N ILE A 14 1.17 -11.42 17.52
CA ILE A 14 0.59 -12.28 18.53
C ILE A 14 -0.01 -13.51 17.85
N ALA A 15 0.57 -14.68 18.09
CA ALA A 15 0.09 -15.96 17.59
C ALA A 15 -0.01 -16.98 18.72
N HIS A 16 -0.66 -18.11 18.44
CA HIS A 16 -0.69 -19.23 19.37
C HIS A 16 0.73 -19.71 19.70
N GLU A 17 0.91 -20.15 20.94
CA GLU A 17 2.14 -20.79 21.38
C GLU A 17 2.45 -22.03 20.53
N GLY A 18 3.70 -22.19 20.13
CA GLY A 18 4.11 -23.33 19.31
C GLY A 18 5.56 -23.26 18.88
N GLY A 19 6.08 -24.38 18.36
CA GLY A 19 7.50 -24.55 18.01
C GLY A 19 7.97 -23.68 16.83
N GLY A 20 7.06 -23.00 16.14
CA GLY A 20 7.38 -22.06 15.05
C GLY A 20 7.24 -20.59 15.44
N ASN A 21 6.86 -20.28 16.69
CA ASN A 21 6.68 -18.93 17.20
C ASN A 21 7.90 -18.53 18.04
N ALA A 22 8.81 -17.72 17.47
CA ALA A 22 10.01 -17.26 18.14
C ALA A 22 9.70 -16.43 19.40
N ILE A 23 8.59 -15.68 19.40
CA ILE A 23 8.17 -14.84 20.52
C ILE A 23 7.75 -15.71 21.72
N SER A 24 7.03 -16.81 21.46
CA SER A 24 6.62 -17.73 22.53
C SER A 24 7.78 -18.56 23.10
N LEU A 25 8.81 -18.83 22.29
CA LEU A 25 10.01 -19.59 22.68
C LEU A 25 11.04 -18.74 23.44
N ALA A 26 11.03 -17.43 23.23
CA ALA A 26 12.00 -16.51 23.83
C ALA A 26 11.78 -16.30 25.33
N LYS A 27 12.87 -16.13 26.07
CA LYS A 27 12.84 -15.67 27.45
C LYS A 27 12.70 -14.16 27.49
N LYS A 28 11.51 -13.69 27.82
CA LYS A 28 11.16 -12.26 27.77
C LYS A 28 10.55 -11.74 29.08
N PRO A 29 11.25 -11.85 30.20
CA PRO A 29 10.71 -11.52 31.53
C PRO A 29 10.30 -10.05 31.69
N ASN A 30 10.94 -9.13 30.95
CA ASN A 30 10.59 -7.71 31.00
C ASN A 30 9.28 -7.45 30.27
N LEU A 31 9.11 -7.97 29.05
CA LEU A 31 7.88 -7.87 28.28
C LEU A 31 6.71 -8.58 28.99
N ASP A 32 6.95 -9.78 29.54
CA ASP A 32 5.94 -10.52 30.32
C ASP A 32 5.46 -9.68 31.52
N ARG A 33 6.37 -9.01 32.20
CA ARG A 33 6.04 -8.09 33.30
C ARG A 33 5.29 -6.86 32.82
N ILE A 34 5.75 -6.21 31.73
CA ILE A 34 5.12 -5.01 31.16
C ILE A 34 3.68 -5.32 30.78
N PHE A 35 3.45 -6.46 30.13
CA PHE A 35 2.11 -6.87 29.68
C PHE A 35 1.19 -7.27 30.84
N ALA A 36 1.73 -7.84 31.92
CA ALA A 36 0.96 -8.27 33.07
C ALA A 36 0.62 -7.13 34.06
N GLU A 37 1.48 -6.12 34.17
CA GLU A 37 1.34 -5.03 35.17
C GLU A 37 0.56 -3.83 34.63
N ASN A 38 0.35 -3.71 33.30
CA ASN A 38 -0.20 -2.51 32.68
C ASN A 38 -1.45 -2.80 31.82
N ALA A 39 -2.15 -1.74 31.43
CA ALA A 39 -3.30 -1.86 30.54
C ALA A 39 -2.88 -2.41 29.18
N TYR A 40 -3.48 -3.53 28.75
CA TYR A 40 -3.12 -4.29 27.57
C TYR A 40 -4.34 -4.54 26.67
N THR A 41 -4.14 -4.43 25.36
CA THR A 41 -5.09 -4.87 24.34
C THR A 41 -4.34 -5.35 23.09
N GLN A 42 -5.07 -5.85 22.09
CA GLN A 42 -4.54 -6.27 20.81
C GLN A 42 -5.10 -5.39 19.71
N LEU A 43 -4.28 -5.09 18.69
CA LEU A 43 -4.65 -4.28 17.55
C LEU A 43 -4.59 -5.08 16.27
N SER A 44 -5.55 -4.86 15.38
CA SER A 44 -5.45 -5.31 14.00
C SER A 44 -4.37 -4.53 13.26
N ALA A 45 -3.47 -5.26 12.56
CA ALA A 45 -2.31 -4.74 11.86
C ALA A 45 -2.23 -5.25 10.40
N SER A 46 -3.34 -5.73 9.82
CA SER A 46 -3.38 -6.32 8.48
C SER A 46 -4.70 -6.02 7.75
N GLY A 47 -4.76 -6.32 6.47
CA GLY A 47 -5.96 -6.19 5.67
C GLY A 47 -6.58 -4.80 5.68
N LEU A 48 -7.90 -4.74 5.61
CA LEU A 48 -8.65 -3.47 5.50
C LEU A 48 -8.44 -2.52 6.69
N ASP A 49 -8.12 -3.04 7.87
CA ASP A 49 -7.87 -2.23 9.07
C ASP A 49 -6.62 -1.36 8.99
N VAL A 50 -5.73 -1.65 8.05
CA VAL A 50 -4.55 -0.85 7.73
C VAL A 50 -4.53 -0.32 6.29
N GLY A 51 -5.65 -0.46 5.57
CA GLY A 51 -5.81 0.06 4.21
C GLY A 51 -5.24 -0.84 3.12
N LEU A 52 -4.97 -2.11 3.42
CA LEU A 52 -4.55 -3.17 2.49
C LEU A 52 -5.75 -4.02 2.05
N PRO A 53 -5.66 -4.77 0.95
CA PRO A 53 -6.66 -5.77 0.60
C PRO A 53 -6.94 -6.75 1.73
N GLU A 54 -8.17 -7.28 1.78
CA GLU A 54 -8.57 -8.27 2.77
C GLU A 54 -7.63 -9.49 2.76
N GLY A 55 -7.19 -9.93 3.94
CA GLY A 55 -6.27 -11.07 4.10
C GLY A 55 -4.81 -10.77 3.75
N GLN A 56 -4.47 -9.57 3.31
CA GLN A 56 -3.08 -9.17 3.06
C GLN A 56 -2.39 -8.80 4.37
N MET A 57 -1.20 -9.39 4.60
CA MET A 57 -0.35 -9.07 5.74
C MET A 57 0.10 -7.61 5.75
N GLY A 58 0.20 -7.01 6.92
CA GLY A 58 0.77 -5.69 7.11
C GLY A 58 2.24 -5.60 6.72
N ASN A 59 2.77 -4.40 6.70
CA ASN A 59 4.19 -4.12 6.52
C ASN A 59 4.56 -2.82 7.23
N SER A 60 5.87 -2.58 7.41
CA SER A 60 6.35 -1.45 8.21
C SER A 60 5.97 -0.08 7.62
N GLU A 61 5.96 0.07 6.29
CA GLU A 61 5.58 1.32 5.63
C GLU A 61 4.13 1.68 5.96
N VAL A 62 3.21 0.73 5.72
CA VAL A 62 1.78 0.89 5.98
C VAL A 62 1.51 1.04 7.48
N GLY A 63 2.13 0.21 8.32
CA GLY A 63 1.94 0.24 9.79
C GLY A 63 2.31 1.59 10.38
N HIS A 64 3.53 2.08 10.11
CA HIS A 64 4.00 3.37 10.62
C HIS A 64 3.21 4.56 10.06
N THR A 65 2.79 4.49 8.78
CA THR A 65 1.93 5.52 8.19
C THR A 65 0.57 5.60 8.91
N ASN A 66 -0.07 4.46 9.16
CA ASN A 66 -1.36 4.43 9.87
C ASN A 66 -1.22 4.93 11.32
N ILE A 67 -0.14 4.54 12.01
CA ILE A 67 0.14 5.00 13.38
C ILE A 67 0.30 6.52 13.38
N GLY A 68 1.15 7.07 12.51
CA GLY A 68 1.44 8.50 12.49
C GLY A 68 0.28 9.37 12.00
N ALA A 69 -0.52 8.86 11.04
CA ALA A 69 -1.67 9.57 10.48
C ALA A 69 -2.91 9.52 11.39
N GLY A 70 -3.00 8.59 12.34
CA GLY A 70 -4.18 8.40 13.18
C GLY A 70 -5.45 8.06 12.43
N ARG A 71 -5.32 7.53 11.21
CA ARG A 71 -6.40 7.08 10.34
C ARG A 71 -5.95 5.96 9.44
N VAL A 72 -6.91 5.16 8.93
CA VAL A 72 -6.60 4.13 7.93
C VAL A 72 -6.27 4.81 6.61
N VAL A 73 -5.04 4.56 6.12
CA VAL A 73 -4.56 5.07 4.83
C VAL A 73 -4.69 3.97 3.81
N PHE A 74 -5.72 4.06 2.99
CA PHE A 74 -6.01 3.03 2.00
C PHE A 74 -5.03 3.06 0.83
N GLN A 75 -4.47 1.89 0.48
CA GLN A 75 -3.79 1.69 -0.78
C GLN A 75 -4.79 1.78 -1.95
N ASP A 76 -4.30 2.00 -3.18
CA ASP A 76 -5.15 2.30 -4.33
C ASP A 76 -6.24 1.25 -4.57
N LEU A 77 -5.94 -0.05 -4.49
CA LEU A 77 -6.92 -1.11 -4.72
C LEU A 77 -8.11 -1.05 -3.73
N PRO A 78 -7.92 -1.11 -2.41
CA PRO A 78 -9.02 -0.98 -1.45
C PRO A 78 -9.66 0.42 -1.48
N ARG A 79 -8.93 1.49 -1.78
CA ARG A 79 -9.47 2.84 -1.95
C ARG A 79 -10.52 2.90 -3.06
N ILE A 80 -10.20 2.32 -4.23
CA ILE A 80 -11.13 2.28 -5.36
C ILE A 80 -12.28 1.31 -5.09
N ASN A 81 -12.01 0.16 -4.45
CA ASN A 81 -13.06 -0.79 -4.05
C ASN A 81 -14.09 -0.14 -3.12
N ASN A 82 -13.63 0.61 -2.11
CA ASN A 82 -14.49 1.33 -1.19
C ASN A 82 -15.32 2.39 -1.92
N ALA A 83 -14.70 3.17 -2.82
CA ALA A 83 -15.41 4.17 -3.63
C ALA A 83 -16.49 3.55 -4.53
N ILE A 84 -16.26 2.33 -5.05
CA ILE A 84 -17.29 1.58 -5.81
C ILE A 84 -18.43 1.14 -4.87
N ALA A 85 -18.10 0.65 -3.67
CA ALA A 85 -19.06 0.14 -2.72
C ALA A 85 -19.97 1.22 -2.13
N ASP A 86 -19.40 2.39 -1.81
CA ASP A 86 -20.16 3.55 -1.28
C ASP A 86 -20.79 4.42 -2.38
N GLY A 87 -20.45 4.18 -3.64
CA GLY A 87 -20.99 4.88 -4.81
C GLY A 87 -20.23 6.13 -5.23
N SER A 88 -19.28 6.63 -4.45
CA SER A 88 -18.50 7.85 -4.77
C SER A 88 -17.64 7.71 -6.04
N PHE A 89 -17.30 6.48 -6.44
CA PHE A 89 -16.65 6.19 -7.72
C PHE A 89 -17.41 6.79 -8.90
N PHE A 90 -18.75 6.73 -8.89
CA PHE A 90 -19.61 7.16 -9.98
C PHE A 90 -19.75 8.69 -10.09
N ASP A 91 -19.27 9.40 -9.07
CA ASP A 91 -19.22 10.86 -9.00
C ASP A 91 -17.79 11.42 -9.12
N ASN A 92 -16.80 10.56 -9.38
CA ASN A 92 -15.41 10.98 -9.53
C ASN A 92 -15.27 12.04 -10.63
N PRO A 93 -14.81 13.26 -10.31
CA PRO A 93 -14.87 14.40 -11.22
C PRO A 93 -14.04 14.23 -12.51
N ALA A 94 -12.91 13.49 -12.45
CA ALA A 94 -12.08 13.24 -13.61
C ALA A 94 -12.77 12.28 -14.59
N TYR A 95 -13.36 11.20 -14.08
CA TYR A 95 -14.12 10.27 -14.92
C TYR A 95 -15.39 10.91 -15.49
N VAL A 96 -16.13 11.66 -14.66
CA VAL A 96 -17.31 12.42 -15.06
C VAL A 96 -16.97 13.33 -16.23
N LYS A 97 -15.91 14.14 -16.08
CA LYS A 97 -15.50 15.09 -17.12
C LYS A 97 -15.14 14.40 -18.42
N ALA A 98 -14.34 13.34 -18.41
CA ALA A 98 -13.96 12.62 -19.63
C ALA A 98 -15.18 12.04 -20.35
N MET A 99 -16.14 11.51 -19.61
CA MET A 99 -17.39 10.96 -20.20
C MET A 99 -18.27 12.06 -20.77
N ASP A 100 -18.40 13.19 -20.09
CA ASP A 100 -19.19 14.33 -20.57
C ASP A 100 -18.54 14.98 -21.79
N ASP A 101 -17.22 15.09 -21.84
CA ASP A 101 -16.47 15.57 -23.02
C ASP A 101 -16.74 14.66 -24.24
N ALA A 102 -16.62 13.32 -24.07
CA ALA A 102 -16.92 12.36 -25.15
C ALA A 102 -18.37 12.50 -25.63
N LYS A 103 -19.32 12.56 -24.72
CA LYS A 103 -20.75 12.68 -25.05
C LYS A 103 -21.07 13.99 -25.79
N ALA A 104 -20.56 15.12 -25.26
CA ALA A 104 -20.80 16.43 -25.88
C ALA A 104 -20.21 16.56 -27.29
N ALA A 105 -19.06 15.93 -27.52
CA ALA A 105 -18.38 15.92 -28.82
C ALA A 105 -18.89 14.82 -29.78
N GLY A 106 -19.78 13.92 -29.35
CA GLY A 106 -20.20 12.75 -30.12
C GLY A 106 -19.07 11.75 -30.38
N LYS A 107 -18.05 11.77 -29.53
CA LYS A 107 -16.83 10.96 -29.58
C LYS A 107 -16.96 9.66 -28.77
N ALA A 108 -15.98 8.78 -28.91
CA ALA A 108 -15.94 7.52 -28.19
C ALA A 108 -15.25 7.68 -26.80
N LEU A 109 -15.61 6.79 -25.89
CA LEU A 109 -14.84 6.54 -24.67
C LEU A 109 -14.03 5.25 -24.84
N HIS A 110 -12.73 5.32 -24.59
CA HIS A 110 -11.83 4.18 -24.59
C HIS A 110 -11.38 3.87 -23.15
N ILE A 111 -11.40 2.60 -22.79
CA ILE A 111 -10.98 2.10 -21.48
C ILE A 111 -9.80 1.17 -21.70
N LEU A 112 -8.65 1.51 -21.13
CA LEU A 112 -7.42 0.71 -21.14
C LEU A 112 -7.22 0.11 -19.76
N GLY A 113 -6.77 -1.15 -19.66
CA GLY A 113 -6.43 -1.73 -18.37
C GLY A 113 -6.02 -3.19 -18.43
N LEU A 114 -5.28 -3.62 -17.40
CA LEU A 114 -4.95 -5.02 -17.18
C LEU A 114 -6.20 -5.76 -16.74
N LEU A 115 -6.55 -6.80 -17.46
CA LEU A 115 -7.81 -7.54 -17.28
C LEU A 115 -7.57 -8.81 -16.47
N SER A 116 -7.61 -8.69 -15.16
CA SER A 116 -7.57 -9.82 -14.20
C SER A 116 -8.13 -9.39 -12.85
N ASP A 117 -8.23 -10.31 -11.91
CA ASP A 117 -8.54 -10.08 -10.50
C ASP A 117 -7.29 -10.09 -9.59
N GLY A 118 -6.09 -10.11 -10.17
CA GLY A 118 -4.83 -10.15 -9.43
C GLY A 118 -4.57 -8.94 -8.55
N GLY A 119 -5.18 -7.79 -8.83
CA GLY A 119 -5.19 -6.62 -7.96
C GLY A 119 -3.85 -5.91 -7.77
N VAL A 120 -2.83 -6.22 -8.61
CA VAL A 120 -1.49 -5.61 -8.51
C VAL A 120 -1.40 -4.30 -9.31
N HIS A 121 -1.97 -4.25 -10.50
CA HIS A 121 -1.93 -3.09 -11.40
C HIS A 121 -3.30 -2.52 -11.70
N SER A 122 -4.33 -3.38 -11.73
CA SER A 122 -5.71 -3.09 -12.03
C SER A 122 -6.59 -4.17 -11.42
N HIS A 123 -7.90 -4.02 -11.52
CA HIS A 123 -8.83 -5.06 -11.12
C HIS A 123 -10.05 -5.07 -12.05
N ILE A 124 -10.51 -6.26 -12.48
CA ILE A 124 -11.62 -6.42 -13.42
C ILE A 124 -12.92 -5.73 -12.94
N ASN A 125 -13.18 -5.72 -11.63
CA ASN A 125 -14.35 -5.04 -11.06
C ASN A 125 -14.32 -3.53 -11.26
N HIS A 126 -13.11 -2.91 -11.31
CA HIS A 126 -12.98 -1.49 -11.62
C HIS A 126 -13.33 -1.21 -13.08
N ILE A 127 -12.95 -2.12 -14.00
CA ILE A 127 -13.34 -2.04 -15.42
C ILE A 127 -14.86 -2.21 -15.54
N PHE A 128 -15.47 -3.09 -14.78
CA PHE A 128 -16.94 -3.23 -14.76
C PHE A 128 -17.62 -1.97 -14.24
N ALA A 129 -17.10 -1.38 -13.17
CA ALA A 129 -17.66 -0.17 -12.57
C ALA A 129 -17.61 1.03 -13.55
N ILE A 130 -16.48 1.22 -14.26
CA ILE A 130 -16.35 2.31 -15.23
C ILE A 130 -17.28 2.11 -16.45
N LEU A 131 -17.52 0.87 -16.87
CA LEU A 131 -18.51 0.52 -17.90
C LEU A 131 -19.94 0.83 -17.45
N ASP A 132 -20.29 0.47 -16.21
CA ASP A 132 -21.58 0.83 -15.60
C ASP A 132 -21.77 2.35 -15.51
N MET A 133 -20.72 3.07 -15.13
CA MET A 133 -20.72 4.54 -15.11
C MET A 133 -20.98 5.13 -16.51
N ALA A 134 -20.27 4.64 -17.52
CA ALA A 134 -20.46 5.07 -18.91
C ALA A 134 -21.90 4.84 -19.39
N LYS A 135 -22.50 3.68 -19.04
CA LYS A 135 -23.91 3.38 -19.35
C LYS A 135 -24.88 4.33 -18.64
N ARG A 136 -24.68 4.56 -17.32
CA ARG A 136 -25.52 5.49 -16.54
C ARG A 136 -25.48 6.91 -17.10
N ARG A 137 -24.32 7.34 -17.63
CA ARG A 137 -24.15 8.66 -18.26
C ARG A 137 -24.64 8.74 -19.70
N GLY A 138 -25.07 7.62 -20.28
CA GLY A 138 -25.66 7.55 -21.60
C GLY A 138 -24.65 7.71 -22.75
N LEU A 139 -23.44 7.18 -22.59
CA LEU A 139 -22.48 7.05 -23.69
C LEU A 139 -22.92 5.92 -24.65
N GLU A 140 -22.84 6.15 -25.94
CA GLU A 140 -23.26 5.19 -26.97
C GLU A 140 -22.10 4.35 -27.52
N LYS A 141 -20.87 4.89 -27.44
CA LYS A 141 -19.65 4.28 -28.01
C LYS A 141 -18.60 4.12 -26.95
N VAL A 142 -18.48 2.92 -26.42
CA VAL A 142 -17.47 2.58 -25.40
C VAL A 142 -16.64 1.40 -25.89
N TYR A 143 -15.32 1.54 -25.89
CA TYR A 143 -14.39 0.53 -26.35
C TYR A 143 -13.39 0.15 -25.28
N VAL A 144 -13.16 -1.16 -25.09
CA VAL A 144 -12.20 -1.67 -24.11
C VAL A 144 -10.99 -2.25 -24.81
N HIS A 145 -9.80 -1.77 -24.41
CA HIS A 145 -8.51 -2.28 -24.86
C HIS A 145 -7.91 -3.11 -23.72
N CYS A 146 -8.00 -4.43 -23.85
CA CYS A 146 -7.62 -5.36 -22.81
C CYS A 146 -6.13 -5.67 -22.84
N PHE A 147 -5.45 -5.50 -21.72
CA PHE A 147 -4.13 -6.06 -21.48
C PHE A 147 -4.28 -7.35 -20.67
N LEU A 148 -3.77 -8.48 -21.18
CA LEU A 148 -3.87 -9.78 -20.51
C LEU A 148 -2.71 -9.95 -19.54
N ASP A 149 -2.98 -10.60 -18.42
CA ASP A 149 -2.05 -10.68 -17.28
C ASP A 149 -1.11 -11.89 -17.38
N GLY A 150 -1.49 -13.04 -16.86
CA GLY A 150 -0.70 -14.26 -16.83
C GLY A 150 0.58 -14.22 -15.98
N ARG A 151 0.74 -13.18 -15.15
CA ARG A 151 1.87 -12.97 -14.24
C ARG A 151 1.45 -12.79 -12.79
N ASP A 152 0.44 -11.97 -12.54
CA ASP A 152 -0.13 -11.75 -11.23
C ASP A 152 -1.29 -12.73 -10.95
N VAL A 153 -1.72 -13.45 -12.00
CA VAL A 153 -2.66 -14.57 -12.01
C VAL A 153 -2.08 -15.73 -12.83
N PRO A 154 -2.67 -16.94 -12.82
CA PRO A 154 -2.16 -18.08 -13.59
C PRO A 154 -1.94 -17.75 -15.08
N PRO A 155 -0.86 -18.30 -15.71
CA PRO A 155 -0.42 -17.91 -17.06
C PRO A 155 -1.42 -18.16 -18.21
N ARG A 156 -2.49 -18.92 -17.98
CA ARG A 156 -3.55 -19.25 -18.94
C ARG A 156 -4.91 -19.15 -18.28
N SER A 157 -5.27 -17.97 -17.81
CA SER A 157 -6.54 -17.66 -17.15
C SER A 157 -7.36 -16.61 -17.89
N ALA A 158 -6.81 -15.97 -18.93
CA ALA A 158 -7.44 -14.83 -19.60
C ALA A 158 -8.78 -15.17 -20.28
N VAL A 159 -9.00 -16.41 -20.72
CA VAL A 159 -10.29 -16.83 -21.29
C VAL A 159 -11.45 -16.51 -20.34
N GLU A 160 -11.28 -16.80 -19.05
CA GLU A 160 -12.31 -16.52 -18.03
C GLU A 160 -12.61 -15.02 -17.93
N TYR A 161 -11.57 -14.19 -17.84
CA TYR A 161 -11.73 -12.74 -17.70
C TYR A 161 -12.28 -12.07 -18.96
N VAL A 162 -11.82 -12.50 -20.14
CA VAL A 162 -12.30 -11.99 -21.42
C VAL A 162 -13.77 -12.37 -21.63
N THR A 163 -14.18 -13.60 -21.27
CA THR A 163 -15.58 -14.04 -21.30
C THR A 163 -16.45 -13.16 -20.42
N LYS A 164 -16.06 -12.97 -19.14
CA LYS A 164 -16.79 -12.11 -18.18
C LYS A 164 -16.94 -10.67 -18.71
N LEU A 165 -15.88 -10.12 -19.28
CA LEU A 165 -15.92 -8.77 -19.84
C LEU A 165 -16.80 -8.69 -21.09
N ASN A 166 -16.72 -9.67 -21.98
CA ASN A 166 -17.55 -9.72 -23.19
C ASN A 166 -19.04 -9.81 -22.83
N ASP A 167 -19.40 -10.68 -21.89
CA ASP A 167 -20.77 -10.80 -21.37
C ASP A 167 -21.25 -9.49 -20.75
N LYS A 168 -20.39 -8.79 -19.99
CA LYS A 168 -20.69 -7.47 -19.45
C LYS A 168 -20.94 -6.45 -20.57
N CYS A 169 -20.10 -6.39 -21.58
CA CYS A 169 -20.27 -5.48 -22.72
C CYS A 169 -21.57 -5.77 -23.49
N VAL A 170 -21.88 -7.04 -23.74
CA VAL A 170 -23.13 -7.46 -24.40
C VAL A 170 -24.36 -7.06 -23.56
N SER A 171 -24.31 -7.27 -22.25
CA SER A 171 -25.43 -6.90 -21.35
C SER A 171 -25.70 -5.40 -21.30
N LEU A 172 -24.66 -4.57 -21.43
CA LEU A 172 -24.79 -3.11 -21.45
C LEU A 172 -25.24 -2.57 -22.83
N GLY A 173 -24.88 -3.24 -23.92
CA GLY A 173 -25.28 -2.93 -25.29
C GLY A 173 -24.66 -1.67 -25.91
N ASN A 174 -23.79 -0.96 -25.17
CA ASN A 174 -23.10 0.25 -25.64
C ASN A 174 -21.57 0.11 -25.60
N ALA A 175 -21.06 -1.04 -25.19
CA ALA A 175 -19.64 -1.31 -25.04
C ALA A 175 -19.20 -2.52 -25.88
N LYS A 176 -17.94 -2.51 -26.35
CA LYS A 176 -17.30 -3.61 -27.06
C LYS A 176 -15.84 -3.74 -26.65
N ILE A 177 -15.30 -4.96 -26.69
CA ILE A 177 -13.86 -5.18 -26.66
C ILE A 177 -13.30 -4.76 -28.02
N ALA A 178 -12.35 -3.83 -28.05
CA ALA A 178 -11.75 -3.32 -29.28
C ALA A 178 -10.45 -4.06 -29.62
N THR A 179 -9.56 -4.21 -28.64
CA THR A 179 -8.29 -4.90 -28.84
C THR A 179 -7.95 -5.77 -27.63
N ILE A 180 -7.19 -6.84 -27.88
CA ILE A 180 -6.62 -7.72 -26.87
C ILE A 180 -5.13 -7.84 -27.12
N GLN A 181 -4.31 -7.75 -26.07
CA GLN A 181 -2.88 -7.97 -26.13
C GLN A 181 -2.32 -8.34 -24.76
N GLY A 182 -1.26 -9.13 -24.71
CA GLY A 182 -0.58 -9.43 -23.46
C GLY A 182 0.11 -8.18 -22.86
N ARG A 183 0.25 -8.16 -21.55
CA ARG A 183 0.95 -7.08 -20.82
C ARG A 183 2.39 -6.84 -21.29
N PHE A 184 3.01 -7.83 -21.92
CA PHE A 184 4.31 -7.73 -22.57
C PHE A 184 4.38 -6.60 -23.62
N TYR A 185 3.27 -6.30 -24.31
CA TYR A 185 3.15 -5.25 -25.32
C TYR A 185 2.57 -3.96 -24.76
N GLY A 186 1.45 -4.06 -24.05
CA GLY A 186 0.70 -2.89 -23.56
C GLY A 186 1.20 -2.28 -22.27
N MET A 187 2.10 -2.98 -21.54
CA MET A 187 2.54 -2.61 -20.20
C MET A 187 4.04 -2.81 -20.01
N ASP A 188 4.84 -2.45 -21.01
CA ASP A 188 6.32 -2.38 -20.84
C ASP A 188 6.69 -1.27 -19.86
N ARG A 189 7.87 -1.38 -19.23
CA ARG A 189 8.44 -0.38 -18.31
C ARG A 189 9.95 -0.17 -18.48
N ASP A 190 10.53 -0.88 -19.46
CA ASP A 190 11.98 -0.94 -19.68
C ASP A 190 12.37 -0.26 -21.02
N LYS A 191 11.45 0.60 -21.56
CA LYS A 191 11.62 1.33 -22.82
C LYS A 191 11.88 0.43 -24.03
N ARG A 192 11.23 -0.74 -24.02
CA ARG A 192 11.24 -1.65 -25.16
C ARG A 192 10.22 -1.18 -26.19
N TRP A 193 10.60 -0.12 -26.89
CA TRP A 193 9.71 0.60 -27.79
C TRP A 193 9.14 -0.26 -28.92
N ASP A 194 9.87 -1.30 -29.35
CA ASP A 194 9.40 -2.31 -30.29
C ASP A 194 8.09 -2.99 -29.83
N ARG A 195 7.96 -3.23 -28.54
CA ARG A 195 6.76 -3.84 -27.93
C ARG A 195 5.64 -2.83 -27.78
N VAL A 196 5.98 -1.66 -27.25
CA VAL A 196 5.02 -0.56 -27.02
C VAL A 196 4.42 -0.10 -28.35
N GLU A 197 5.23 0.01 -29.40
CA GLU A 197 4.78 0.35 -30.77
C GLU A 197 3.76 -0.65 -31.30
N ALA A 198 4.01 -1.95 -31.15
CA ALA A 198 3.06 -2.98 -31.58
C ALA A 198 1.72 -2.84 -30.86
N GLY A 199 1.75 -2.61 -29.53
CA GLY A 199 0.56 -2.37 -28.72
C GLY A 199 -0.18 -1.08 -29.12
N TYR A 200 0.56 0.00 -29.30
CA TYR A 200 0.03 1.29 -29.74
C TYR A 200 -0.64 1.19 -31.12
N ASN A 201 0.01 0.55 -32.08
CA ASN A 201 -0.52 0.40 -33.44
C ASN A 201 -1.83 -0.39 -33.48
N ALA A 202 -2.00 -1.38 -32.59
CA ALA A 202 -3.29 -2.07 -32.46
C ALA A 202 -4.39 -1.13 -31.94
N ILE A 203 -4.10 -0.34 -30.92
CA ILE A 203 -5.06 0.57 -30.27
C ILE A 203 -5.43 1.74 -31.21
N VAL A 204 -4.46 2.30 -31.95
CA VAL A 204 -4.61 3.55 -32.69
C VAL A 204 -4.78 3.34 -34.21
N CYS A 205 -4.07 2.37 -34.78
CA CYS A 205 -4.07 2.12 -36.22
C CYS A 205 -4.92 0.89 -36.59
N GLY A 206 -5.37 0.08 -35.63
CA GLY A 206 -6.07 -1.17 -35.92
C GLY A 206 -5.15 -2.23 -36.56
N GLU A 207 -3.86 -2.17 -36.26
CA GLU A 207 -2.85 -3.12 -36.78
C GLU A 207 -2.65 -4.28 -35.79
N GLY A 208 -2.87 -5.50 -36.26
CA GLY A 208 -2.75 -6.72 -35.49
C GLY A 208 -3.43 -7.89 -36.17
N ALA A 209 -3.43 -9.05 -35.52
CA ALA A 209 -4.26 -10.15 -35.99
C ALA A 209 -5.73 -9.76 -35.88
N MET A 210 -6.55 -10.16 -36.86
CA MET A 210 -7.98 -9.86 -36.85
C MET A 210 -8.75 -11.08 -36.32
N ASN A 211 -9.49 -10.92 -35.23
CA ASN A 211 -10.43 -11.93 -34.76
C ASN A 211 -11.64 -11.25 -34.08
N PRO A 212 -12.84 -11.30 -34.67
CA PRO A 212 -14.02 -10.64 -34.10
C PRO A 212 -14.57 -11.31 -32.86
N ASP A 213 -14.12 -12.53 -32.54
CA ASP A 213 -14.46 -13.24 -31.31
C ASP A 213 -13.31 -13.06 -30.29
N PRO A 214 -13.52 -12.28 -29.21
CA PRO A 214 -12.48 -12.00 -28.24
C PRO A 214 -12.03 -13.22 -27.44
N VAL A 215 -12.92 -14.17 -27.18
CA VAL A 215 -12.62 -15.41 -26.46
C VAL A 215 -11.77 -16.32 -27.36
N LYS A 216 -12.21 -16.52 -28.59
CA LYS A 216 -11.49 -17.34 -29.57
C LYS A 216 -10.09 -16.78 -29.88
N ALA A 217 -9.92 -15.45 -29.85
CA ALA A 217 -8.61 -14.82 -30.02
C ALA A 217 -7.59 -15.28 -28.95
N VAL A 218 -8.03 -15.46 -27.70
CA VAL A 218 -7.19 -15.97 -26.61
C VAL A 218 -6.98 -17.47 -26.75
N GLU A 219 -8.01 -18.25 -27.06
CA GLU A 219 -7.92 -19.68 -27.29
C GLU A 219 -6.93 -20.04 -28.43
N ASP A 220 -6.99 -19.30 -29.55
CA ASP A 220 -6.07 -19.45 -30.68
C ASP A 220 -4.60 -19.23 -30.24
N SER A 221 -4.37 -18.29 -29.31
CA SER A 221 -3.03 -18.07 -28.72
C SER A 221 -2.59 -19.26 -27.86
N TYR A 222 -3.51 -19.86 -27.11
CA TYR A 222 -3.21 -21.07 -26.33
C TYR A 222 -2.93 -22.28 -27.19
N GLU A 223 -3.65 -22.44 -28.32
CA GLU A 223 -3.38 -23.47 -29.31
C GLU A 223 -1.98 -23.30 -29.94
N ALA A 224 -1.54 -22.04 -30.11
CA ALA A 224 -0.17 -21.71 -30.53
C ALA A 224 0.88 -21.78 -29.40
N ASN A 225 0.52 -22.29 -28.21
CA ASN A 225 1.36 -22.39 -27.02
C ASN A 225 1.88 -21.03 -26.50
N VAL A 226 1.10 -19.95 -26.70
CA VAL A 226 1.38 -18.61 -26.16
C VAL A 226 0.51 -18.39 -24.94
N SER A 227 1.09 -17.98 -23.81
CA SER A 227 0.38 -17.62 -22.58
C SER A 227 -0.07 -16.17 -22.58
N ASP A 228 -0.95 -15.81 -21.66
CA ASP A 228 -1.62 -14.51 -21.55
C ASP A 228 -0.67 -13.33 -21.67
N GLU A 229 0.44 -13.35 -20.93
CA GLU A 229 1.44 -12.27 -20.90
C GLU A 229 1.96 -11.93 -22.29
N PHE A 230 2.10 -12.93 -23.18
CA PHE A 230 2.76 -12.82 -24.48
C PHE A 230 1.81 -12.82 -25.68
N VAL A 231 0.51 -12.77 -25.45
CA VAL A 231 -0.48 -12.69 -26.56
C VAL A 231 -0.19 -11.47 -27.41
N LYS A 232 0.06 -11.71 -28.70
CA LYS A 232 0.31 -10.64 -29.67
C LYS A 232 -0.95 -9.78 -29.83
N PRO A 233 -0.80 -8.48 -30.19
CA PRO A 233 -1.95 -7.61 -30.41
C PRO A 233 -2.95 -8.18 -31.40
N VAL A 234 -4.23 -8.26 -30.98
CA VAL A 234 -5.39 -8.70 -31.76
C VAL A 234 -6.41 -7.57 -31.80
N VAL A 235 -6.89 -7.26 -32.99
CA VAL A 235 -8.00 -6.32 -33.20
C VAL A 235 -9.30 -7.11 -33.29
N VAL A 236 -10.19 -6.85 -32.33
CA VAL A 236 -11.50 -7.52 -32.20
C VAL A 236 -12.57 -6.69 -32.89
N CYS A 237 -12.52 -5.38 -32.72
CA CYS A 237 -13.51 -4.43 -33.26
C CYS A 237 -12.76 -3.27 -33.94
N PRO A 238 -12.61 -3.28 -35.28
CA PRO A 238 -11.81 -2.29 -35.99
C PRO A 238 -12.32 -0.84 -35.87
N GLU A 239 -13.62 -0.65 -35.68
CA GLU A 239 -14.21 0.67 -35.44
C GLU A 239 -13.87 1.24 -34.06
N GLY A 240 -13.32 0.42 -33.15
CA GLY A 240 -12.95 0.79 -31.80
C GLY A 240 -11.52 1.32 -31.65
N VAL A 241 -10.87 1.76 -32.73
CA VAL A 241 -9.57 2.44 -32.65
C VAL A 241 -9.69 3.84 -32.09
N VAL A 242 -8.69 4.25 -31.32
CA VAL A 242 -8.62 5.60 -30.73
C VAL A 242 -8.39 6.63 -31.83
N ASN A 243 -9.15 7.71 -31.80
CA ASN A 243 -9.04 8.84 -32.72
C ASN A 243 -8.86 10.15 -31.96
N GLU A 244 -8.38 11.17 -32.68
CA GLU A 244 -8.25 12.53 -32.13
C GLU A 244 -9.58 13.04 -31.57
N GLY A 245 -9.51 13.59 -30.33
CA GLY A 245 -10.66 14.11 -29.62
C GLY A 245 -11.52 13.07 -28.93
N ASP A 246 -11.17 11.77 -28.98
CA ASP A 246 -11.81 10.77 -28.14
C ASP A 246 -11.39 10.93 -26.65
N SER A 247 -12.17 10.35 -25.75
CA SER A 247 -11.83 10.26 -24.34
C SER A 247 -11.20 8.91 -24.02
N VAL A 248 -10.19 8.92 -23.18
CA VAL A 248 -9.46 7.71 -22.73
C VAL A 248 -9.38 7.67 -21.22
N ILE A 249 -9.72 6.55 -20.62
CA ILE A 249 -9.53 6.28 -19.20
C ILE A 249 -8.62 5.05 -19.06
N PHE A 250 -7.47 5.22 -18.41
CA PHE A 250 -6.56 4.12 -18.14
C PHE A 250 -6.78 3.62 -16.70
N MET A 251 -7.33 2.42 -16.55
CA MET A 251 -7.80 1.88 -15.27
C MET A 251 -6.72 1.31 -14.36
N ASN A 252 -5.47 1.25 -14.81
CA ASN A 252 -4.38 0.82 -13.94
C ASN A 252 -4.14 1.85 -12.83
N PHE A 253 -4.03 1.40 -11.59
CA PHE A 253 -3.70 2.25 -10.45
C PHE A 253 -2.22 2.19 -10.06
N ARG A 254 -1.43 1.24 -10.56
CA ARG A 254 0.03 1.18 -10.37
C ARG A 254 0.75 1.83 -11.55
N PRO A 255 1.63 2.84 -11.29
CA PRO A 255 2.20 3.71 -12.32
C PRO A 255 3.20 3.05 -13.25
N ASP A 256 4.08 2.18 -12.74
CA ASP A 256 5.33 1.74 -13.38
C ASP A 256 5.13 1.18 -14.80
N ARG A 257 4.02 0.47 -15.04
CA ARG A 257 3.71 -0.16 -16.33
C ARG A 257 2.59 0.53 -17.13
N ALA A 258 2.01 1.61 -16.60
CA ALA A 258 1.05 2.44 -17.33
C ALA A 258 1.71 3.62 -18.05
N ARG A 259 2.87 4.02 -17.59
CA ARG A 259 3.59 5.25 -17.97
C ARG A 259 3.90 5.30 -19.46
N GLU A 260 4.53 4.27 -20.00
CA GLU A 260 5.00 4.29 -21.40
C GLU A 260 3.86 4.37 -22.40
N MET A 261 2.80 3.59 -22.24
CA MET A 261 1.61 3.68 -23.09
C MET A 261 0.93 5.05 -22.96
N THR A 262 0.91 5.64 -21.77
CA THR A 262 0.38 7.00 -21.57
C THR A 262 1.20 8.02 -22.34
N TRP A 263 2.52 7.96 -22.29
CA TRP A 263 3.39 8.86 -23.08
C TRP A 263 3.11 8.78 -24.57
N THR A 264 2.98 7.54 -25.11
CA THR A 264 2.72 7.36 -26.55
C THR A 264 1.40 7.98 -27.01
N LEU A 265 0.38 7.99 -26.14
CA LEU A 265 -0.96 8.49 -26.46
C LEU A 265 -1.09 10.01 -26.21
N THR A 266 -0.33 10.57 -25.26
CA THR A 266 -0.60 11.92 -24.73
C THR A 266 0.49 12.95 -25.03
N LEU A 267 1.74 12.54 -25.26
CA LEU A 267 2.81 13.49 -25.56
C LEU A 267 2.78 13.88 -27.06
N PRO A 268 2.67 15.18 -27.40
CA PRO A 268 2.76 15.63 -28.77
C PRO A 268 4.11 15.26 -29.40
N GLU A 269 5.19 15.54 -28.65
CA GLU A 269 6.58 15.25 -29.03
C GLU A 269 7.06 13.99 -28.29
N PHE A 270 6.70 12.84 -28.81
CA PHE A 270 7.15 11.54 -28.33
C PHE A 270 8.22 11.00 -29.27
N ASP A 271 9.37 10.58 -28.71
CA ASP A 271 10.58 10.19 -29.45
C ASP A 271 10.96 8.70 -29.34
N GLY A 272 10.18 7.89 -28.62
CA GLY A 272 10.47 6.47 -28.45
C GLY A 272 10.37 5.65 -29.74
N PHE A 273 9.43 6.00 -30.63
CA PHE A 273 9.29 5.44 -31.98
C PHE A 273 8.50 6.40 -32.88
N ALA A 274 8.58 6.20 -34.21
CA ALA A 274 7.83 7.01 -35.17
C ALA A 274 6.38 6.55 -35.22
N ARG A 275 5.46 7.31 -34.62
CA ARG A 275 4.02 7.02 -34.64
C ARG A 275 3.46 7.13 -36.04
N LYS A 276 2.83 6.07 -36.56
CA LYS A 276 2.14 6.08 -37.89
C LYS A 276 0.94 7.02 -37.91
N LYS A 277 0.26 7.17 -36.78
CA LYS A 277 -0.86 8.07 -36.57
C LYS A 277 -0.74 8.68 -35.18
N CYS A 278 -0.86 9.99 -35.10
CA CYS A 278 -0.93 10.71 -33.80
C CYS A 278 -2.41 11.00 -33.52
N VAL A 279 -2.85 10.76 -32.29
CA VAL A 279 -4.25 10.95 -31.84
C VAL A 279 -4.40 12.09 -30.82
N TYR A 280 -3.34 12.85 -30.61
CA TYR A 280 -3.39 14.03 -29.75
C TYR A 280 -4.15 15.19 -30.42
N PRO A 281 -5.00 15.97 -29.67
CA PRO A 281 -5.29 15.83 -28.24
C PRO A 281 -6.36 14.77 -27.94
N LEU A 282 -6.26 14.21 -26.72
CA LEU A 282 -7.26 13.31 -26.13
C LEU A 282 -7.74 13.88 -24.79
N SER A 283 -9.01 13.60 -24.43
CA SER A 283 -9.47 13.77 -23.04
C SER A 283 -9.00 12.55 -22.24
N PHE A 284 -7.74 12.58 -21.77
CA PHE A 284 -7.09 11.43 -21.15
C PHE A 284 -7.12 11.54 -19.62
N VAL A 285 -7.57 10.47 -18.95
CA VAL A 285 -7.59 10.36 -17.47
C VAL A 285 -6.72 9.20 -17.02
N CYS A 286 -5.77 9.50 -16.14
CA CYS A 286 -5.02 8.50 -15.38
C CYS A 286 -5.81 8.12 -14.12
N THR A 287 -5.95 6.82 -13.83
CA THR A 287 -6.56 6.40 -12.56
C THR A 287 -5.69 6.78 -11.36
N ALA A 288 -4.37 6.63 -11.45
CA ALA A 288 -3.40 7.11 -10.48
C ALA A 288 -2.38 8.05 -11.13
N GLN A 289 -1.51 8.68 -10.36
CA GLN A 289 -0.44 9.52 -10.88
C GLN A 289 0.66 8.65 -11.51
N TYR A 290 0.69 8.61 -12.85
CA TYR A 290 1.67 7.78 -13.58
C TYR A 290 3.04 8.47 -13.73
N ASP A 291 3.04 9.78 -13.87
CA ASP A 291 4.25 10.59 -14.01
C ASP A 291 3.94 12.02 -13.55
N GLU A 292 4.79 12.57 -12.67
CA GLU A 292 4.64 13.93 -12.14
C GLU A 292 4.83 15.02 -13.22
N ALA A 293 5.56 14.69 -14.30
CA ALA A 293 5.75 15.60 -15.42
C ALA A 293 4.52 15.74 -16.32
N LEU A 294 3.53 14.84 -16.20
CA LEU A 294 2.31 14.89 -16.99
C LEU A 294 1.22 15.71 -16.30
N THR A 295 0.72 16.73 -16.97
CA THR A 295 -0.42 17.55 -16.49
C THR A 295 -1.76 16.97 -16.93
N LEU A 296 -1.95 15.66 -16.71
CA LEU A 296 -3.19 14.95 -17.03
C LEU A 296 -4.12 14.89 -15.82
N PRO A 297 -5.45 14.86 -16.02
CA PRO A 297 -6.41 14.57 -14.97
C PRO A 297 -6.12 13.20 -14.30
N ILE A 298 -6.16 13.17 -12.97
CA ILE A 298 -5.94 11.99 -12.14
C ILE A 298 -7.20 11.73 -11.34
N ALA A 299 -7.76 10.51 -11.45
CA ALA A 299 -8.98 10.15 -10.74
C ALA A 299 -8.75 9.92 -9.24
N TYR A 300 -7.63 9.29 -8.89
CA TYR A 300 -7.20 9.04 -7.52
C TYR A 300 -5.77 9.57 -7.34
N PRO A 301 -5.61 10.89 -7.14
CA PRO A 301 -4.29 11.46 -6.88
C PRO A 301 -3.71 10.92 -5.58
N PRO A 302 -2.35 10.97 -5.41
CA PRO A 302 -1.72 10.66 -4.13
C PRO A 302 -2.39 11.46 -3.01
N GLU A 303 -2.69 10.77 -1.93
CA GLU A 303 -3.29 11.42 -0.76
C GLU A 303 -2.23 12.16 0.03
N LYS A 304 -2.44 13.45 0.23
CA LYS A 304 -1.58 14.24 1.12
C LYS A 304 -2.06 14.02 2.55
N LEU A 305 -1.24 13.36 3.34
CA LEU A 305 -1.54 13.08 4.74
C LEU A 305 -1.19 14.31 5.59
N GLU A 306 -2.18 15.17 5.81
CA GLU A 306 -2.08 16.33 6.71
C GLU A 306 -2.56 15.99 8.11
N SER A 307 -2.13 16.75 9.09
CA SER A 307 -2.46 16.58 10.51
C SER A 307 -2.02 15.21 11.05
N THR A 308 -0.79 14.81 10.71
CA THR A 308 -0.14 13.68 11.39
C THR A 308 0.13 14.04 12.86
N ILE A 309 0.33 13.05 13.72
CA ILE A 309 0.60 13.32 15.14
C ILE A 309 1.86 14.19 15.31
N GLY A 310 2.89 14.01 14.44
CA GLY A 310 4.08 14.87 14.44
C GLY A 310 3.78 16.33 14.18
N GLU A 311 2.92 16.61 13.17
CA GLU A 311 2.48 17.98 12.87
C GLU A 311 1.64 18.60 14.00
N ILE A 312 0.79 17.80 14.66
CA ILE A 312 -0.06 18.27 15.76
C ILE A 312 0.78 18.64 16.97
N VAL A 313 1.75 17.80 17.33
CA VAL A 313 2.68 18.03 18.44
C VAL A 313 3.51 19.28 18.16
N SER A 314 4.04 19.40 16.94
CA SER A 314 4.77 20.58 16.47
C SER A 314 3.93 21.86 16.53
N ALA A 315 2.67 21.82 16.09
CA ALA A 315 1.76 22.97 16.14
C ALA A 315 1.45 23.47 17.56
N LYS A 316 1.70 22.64 18.58
CA LYS A 316 1.62 23.02 20.00
C LYS A 316 2.91 23.63 20.54
N GLY A 317 3.97 23.67 19.72
CA GLY A 317 5.29 24.12 20.13
C GLY A 317 6.02 23.13 21.03
N TYR A 318 5.73 21.83 20.88
CA TYR A 318 6.32 20.75 21.68
C TYR A 318 7.44 20.08 20.90
N GLU A 319 8.47 19.67 21.64
CA GLU A 319 9.62 18.98 21.10
C GLU A 319 9.34 17.46 20.97
N GLN A 320 9.88 16.85 19.92
CA GLN A 320 9.69 15.43 19.66
C GLN A 320 10.96 14.76 19.17
N PHE A 321 11.17 13.51 19.56
CA PHE A 321 12.37 12.74 19.22
C PHE A 321 12.02 11.43 18.50
N ARG A 322 12.77 11.12 17.43
CA ARG A 322 12.65 9.89 16.65
C ARG A 322 13.94 9.12 16.71
N VAL A 323 13.91 7.82 17.06
CA VAL A 323 15.10 6.98 17.09
C VAL A 323 14.82 5.60 16.52
N ALA A 324 15.68 5.16 15.61
CA ALA A 324 15.70 3.81 15.07
C ALA A 324 17.07 3.52 14.47
N GLU A 325 17.34 2.25 14.21
CA GLU A 325 18.50 1.87 13.40
C GLU A 325 18.20 2.01 11.90
N THR A 326 19.25 1.95 11.05
CA THR A 326 19.19 2.27 9.60
C THR A 326 18.01 1.63 8.89
N GLU A 327 17.72 0.35 9.16
CA GLU A 327 16.66 -0.41 8.49
C GLU A 327 15.25 0.15 8.75
N LYS A 328 15.04 0.79 9.88
CA LYS A 328 13.73 1.31 10.31
C LYS A 328 13.70 2.82 10.53
N TYR A 329 14.77 3.53 10.17
CA TYR A 329 14.82 4.99 10.32
C TYR A 329 13.77 5.71 9.49
N ALA A 330 13.60 5.33 8.22
CA ALA A 330 12.57 5.90 7.35
C ALA A 330 11.14 5.64 7.88
N HIS A 331 10.94 4.54 8.61
CA HIS A 331 9.63 4.18 9.14
C HIS A 331 9.20 5.12 10.26
N VAL A 332 10.09 5.44 11.20
CA VAL A 332 9.78 6.38 12.31
C VAL A 332 9.86 7.85 11.89
N THR A 333 10.32 8.16 10.67
CA THR A 333 10.46 9.52 10.12
C THR A 333 9.53 9.74 8.93
N PHE A 334 9.95 9.40 7.71
CA PHE A 334 9.23 9.63 6.47
C PHE A 334 7.82 9.04 6.47
N PHE A 335 7.68 7.73 6.75
CA PHE A 335 6.36 7.07 6.74
C PHE A 335 5.47 7.53 7.89
N PHE A 336 6.04 7.68 9.09
CA PHE A 336 5.32 8.17 10.26
C PHE A 336 4.82 9.62 10.07
N ASN A 337 5.53 10.42 9.28
CA ASN A 337 5.16 11.78 8.91
C ASN A 337 4.32 11.83 7.60
N GLY A 338 3.68 10.72 7.23
CA GLY A 338 2.75 10.69 6.09
C GLY A 338 3.41 10.86 4.72
N GLY A 339 4.66 10.42 4.54
CA GLY A 339 5.41 10.53 3.29
C GLY A 339 6.14 11.86 3.12
N VAL A 340 6.32 12.62 4.20
CA VAL A 340 7.04 13.91 4.18
C VAL A 340 8.45 13.73 4.75
N GLU A 341 9.48 13.97 3.92
CA GLU A 341 10.88 13.82 4.32
C GLU A 341 11.34 14.93 5.28
N LYS A 342 10.81 16.14 5.10
CA LYS A 342 11.17 17.29 5.94
C LYS A 342 10.69 17.06 7.38
N PRO A 343 11.59 17.17 8.39
CA PRO A 343 11.18 17.11 9.79
C PRO A 343 10.12 18.17 10.12
N CYS A 344 9.21 17.84 11.04
CA CYS A 344 8.35 18.83 11.67
C CYS A 344 9.18 19.82 12.51
N GLU A 345 8.64 20.99 12.81
CA GLU A 345 9.30 21.91 13.74
C GLU A 345 9.39 21.26 15.13
N GLY A 346 10.55 21.34 15.78
CA GLY A 346 10.80 20.65 17.05
C GLY A 346 11.00 19.12 16.92
N GLU A 347 11.16 18.57 15.71
CA GLU A 347 11.45 17.15 15.50
C GLU A 347 12.95 16.90 15.39
N GLU A 348 13.52 16.26 16.39
CA GLU A 348 14.89 15.75 16.37
C GLU A 348 14.90 14.27 15.96
N ARG A 349 15.89 13.90 15.14
CA ARG A 349 16.05 12.57 14.57
C ARG A 349 17.39 11.96 14.91
N CYS A 350 17.39 10.74 15.44
CA CYS A 350 18.60 9.98 15.76
C CYS A 350 18.64 8.70 14.93
N LEU A 351 19.53 8.63 13.96
CA LEU A 351 19.82 7.43 13.21
C LEU A 351 20.96 6.67 13.86
N VAL A 352 20.69 5.44 14.28
CA VAL A 352 21.70 4.50 14.77
C VAL A 352 22.10 3.58 13.60
N PRO A 353 23.40 3.52 13.21
CA PRO A 353 23.80 2.65 12.11
C PRO A 353 23.55 1.17 12.41
N SER A 354 22.89 0.47 11.49
CA SER A 354 22.79 -1.00 11.52
C SER A 354 24.15 -1.64 11.22
N PRO A 355 24.44 -2.84 11.76
CA PRO A 355 25.71 -3.52 11.52
C PRO A 355 25.84 -3.94 10.07
N LYS A 356 26.94 -3.53 9.40
CA LYS A 356 27.19 -3.78 7.97
C LYS A 356 28.21 -4.91 7.70
N GLN A 357 28.82 -5.46 8.75
CA GLN A 357 29.88 -6.46 8.64
C GLN A 357 29.38 -7.88 8.37
N PHE A 358 28.07 -8.10 8.47
CA PHE A 358 27.44 -9.40 8.20
C PHE A 358 26.49 -9.31 7.02
N PRO A 359 26.36 -10.35 6.18
CA PRO A 359 25.49 -10.33 5.01
C PRO A 359 24.00 -10.46 5.38
N THR A 360 23.68 -11.07 6.54
CA THR A 360 22.33 -11.31 7.04
C THR A 360 22.27 -11.13 8.55
N TYR A 361 21.11 -10.76 9.10
CA TYR A 361 20.95 -10.44 10.51
C TYR A 361 20.79 -11.65 11.44
N ASP A 362 20.59 -12.85 10.90
CA ASP A 362 20.67 -14.09 11.71
C ASP A 362 22.06 -14.32 12.32
N LEU A 363 23.10 -13.76 11.70
CA LEU A 363 24.47 -13.82 12.19
C LEU A 363 24.77 -12.81 13.30
N ILE A 364 23.90 -11.81 13.50
CA ILE A 364 23.97 -10.79 14.53
C ILE A 364 22.56 -10.35 14.97
N PRO A 365 21.77 -11.24 15.63
CA PRO A 365 20.37 -10.97 15.97
C PRO A 365 20.17 -9.78 16.90
N GLU A 366 21.21 -9.41 17.65
CA GLU A 366 21.21 -8.23 18.50
C GLU A 366 21.12 -6.92 17.70
N MET A 367 21.57 -6.91 16.44
CA MET A 367 21.62 -5.75 15.58
C MET A 367 22.19 -4.52 16.34
N SER A 368 21.52 -3.38 16.25
CA SER A 368 21.89 -2.16 17.00
C SER A 368 20.92 -1.82 18.14
N ALA A 369 20.08 -2.77 18.57
CA ALA A 369 19.02 -2.52 19.55
C ALA A 369 19.53 -1.89 20.87
N ALA A 370 20.69 -2.34 21.36
CA ALA A 370 21.26 -1.80 22.60
C ALA A 370 21.58 -0.29 22.48
N ALA A 371 22.13 0.14 21.35
CA ALA A 371 22.42 1.55 21.09
C ALA A 371 21.14 2.38 20.86
N VAL A 372 20.12 1.81 20.18
CA VAL A 372 18.80 2.43 20.04
C VAL A 372 18.15 2.64 21.41
N ALA A 373 18.17 1.61 22.25
CA ALA A 373 17.64 1.70 23.63
C ALA A 373 18.37 2.76 24.46
N GLU A 374 19.69 2.86 24.33
CA GLU A 374 20.50 3.86 25.04
C GLU A 374 20.09 5.28 24.64
N LYS A 375 19.93 5.54 23.33
CA LYS A 375 19.45 6.84 22.82
C LYS A 375 18.02 7.16 23.24
N CYS A 376 17.13 6.17 23.25
CA CYS A 376 15.78 6.34 23.76
C CYS A 376 15.77 6.67 25.27
N VAL A 377 16.55 5.98 26.07
CA VAL A 377 16.70 6.23 27.51
C VAL A 377 17.32 7.61 27.78
N GLU A 378 18.33 8.03 27.01
CA GLU A 378 18.91 9.39 27.08
C GLU A 378 17.84 10.45 26.81
N ALA A 379 17.03 10.28 25.75
CA ALA A 379 15.97 11.21 25.39
C ALA A 379 14.86 11.27 26.47
N ILE A 380 14.47 10.13 27.04
CA ILE A 380 13.49 10.10 28.14
C ILE A 380 14.03 10.87 29.37
N LYS A 381 15.29 10.65 29.73
CA LYS A 381 15.91 11.24 30.92
C LYS A 381 16.29 12.71 30.74
N SER A 382 16.45 13.19 29.52
CA SER A 382 16.71 14.61 29.28
C SER A 382 15.55 15.51 29.68
N ASP A 383 14.34 14.95 29.69
CA ASP A 383 13.09 15.68 29.96
C ASP A 383 12.76 16.80 28.96
N GLU A 384 13.42 16.79 27.78
CA GLU A 384 13.30 17.82 26.76
C GLU A 384 12.15 17.59 25.78
N TYR A 385 11.69 16.32 25.61
CA TYR A 385 10.71 15.93 24.60
C TYR A 385 9.36 15.55 25.20
N GLU A 386 8.27 16.07 24.61
CA GLU A 386 6.90 15.70 24.94
C GLU A 386 6.48 14.40 24.24
N MET A 387 7.07 14.10 23.06
CA MET A 387 6.81 12.87 22.35
C MET A 387 8.12 12.21 21.88
N ILE A 388 8.26 10.93 22.18
CA ILE A 388 9.39 10.10 21.72
C ILE A 388 8.84 8.91 20.95
N VAL A 389 9.38 8.63 19.76
CA VAL A 389 9.07 7.42 18.99
C VAL A 389 10.34 6.63 18.73
N CYS A 390 10.35 5.39 19.19
CA CYS A 390 11.46 4.46 19.09
C CYS A 390 11.01 3.19 18.35
N ASN A 391 11.85 2.66 17.46
CA ASN A 391 11.61 1.39 16.79
C ASN A 391 12.77 0.42 17.04
N PHE A 392 12.45 -0.82 17.40
CA PHE A 392 13.37 -1.95 17.46
C PHE A 392 13.13 -2.87 16.25
N ALA A 393 14.09 -2.93 15.34
CA ALA A 393 13.99 -3.62 14.06
C ALA A 393 14.09 -5.15 14.14
N ASN A 394 14.56 -5.68 15.26
CA ASN A 394 15.10 -7.03 15.37
C ASN A 394 14.13 -8.15 14.98
N CYS A 395 12.88 -8.13 15.50
CA CYS A 395 11.94 -9.24 15.28
C CYS A 395 11.55 -9.35 13.81
N ASP A 396 11.47 -8.24 13.07
CA ASP A 396 11.19 -8.23 11.66
C ASP A 396 12.41 -8.63 10.82
N MET A 397 13.51 -7.90 10.99
CA MET A 397 14.70 -8.08 10.15
C MET A 397 15.33 -9.46 10.30
N VAL A 398 15.36 -10.01 11.52
CA VAL A 398 15.84 -11.38 11.77
C VAL A 398 14.78 -12.40 11.36
N GLY A 399 13.49 -12.10 11.56
CA GLY A 399 12.37 -12.93 11.11
C GLY A 399 12.44 -13.24 9.62
N HIS A 400 12.75 -12.26 8.79
CA HIS A 400 12.94 -12.43 7.34
C HIS A 400 14.04 -13.43 6.94
N THR A 401 14.97 -13.75 7.82
CA THR A 401 16.01 -14.75 7.53
C THR A 401 15.50 -16.18 7.60
N GLY A 402 14.37 -16.43 8.26
CA GLY A 402 13.80 -17.77 8.47
C GLY A 402 14.56 -18.61 9.50
N VAL A 403 15.54 -18.07 10.21
CA VAL A 403 16.35 -18.76 11.21
C VAL A 403 15.73 -18.61 12.59
N LEU A 404 14.97 -19.63 13.03
CA LEU A 404 14.18 -19.59 14.27
C LEU A 404 15.01 -19.24 15.52
N ASP A 405 16.16 -19.90 15.73
CA ASP A 405 16.99 -19.65 16.90
C ASP A 405 17.54 -18.22 16.95
N ALA A 406 17.83 -17.64 15.77
CA ALA A 406 18.23 -16.25 15.67
C ALA A 406 17.07 -15.29 15.99
N ALA A 407 15.86 -15.60 15.52
CA ALA A 407 14.68 -14.81 15.83
C ALA A 407 14.33 -14.86 17.34
N VAL A 408 14.47 -16.02 17.98
CA VAL A 408 14.35 -16.14 19.46
C VAL A 408 15.34 -15.21 20.15
N LYS A 409 16.60 -15.19 19.70
CA LYS A 409 17.63 -14.32 20.26
C LYS A 409 17.33 -12.82 20.03
N ALA A 410 16.77 -12.49 18.86
CA ALA A 410 16.32 -11.14 18.55
C ALA A 410 15.24 -10.67 19.53
N VAL A 411 14.24 -11.51 19.81
CA VAL A 411 13.18 -11.22 20.81
C VAL A 411 13.76 -11.03 22.21
N GLU A 412 14.69 -11.91 22.64
CA GLU A 412 15.36 -11.79 23.95
C GLU A 412 16.16 -10.48 24.07
N THR A 413 16.75 -10.02 22.96
CA THR A 413 17.48 -8.74 22.90
C THR A 413 16.53 -7.56 23.03
N VAL A 414 15.39 -7.59 22.31
CA VAL A 414 14.36 -6.56 22.42
C VAL A 414 13.78 -6.53 23.85
N ASP A 415 13.55 -7.69 24.48
CA ASP A 415 13.09 -7.78 25.87
C ASP A 415 14.04 -7.05 26.83
N ALA A 416 15.35 -7.30 26.72
CA ALA A 416 16.36 -6.66 27.57
C ALA A 416 16.42 -5.14 27.35
N CYS A 417 16.23 -4.67 26.11
CA CYS A 417 16.15 -3.25 25.76
C CYS A 417 14.88 -2.60 26.31
N MET A 418 13.75 -3.28 26.15
CA MET A 418 12.45 -2.83 26.67
C MET A 418 12.47 -2.67 28.20
N GLY A 419 13.13 -3.57 28.92
CA GLY A 419 13.33 -3.41 30.36
C GLY A 419 14.00 -2.10 30.73
N LYS A 420 15.05 -1.68 30.00
CA LYS A 420 15.75 -0.41 30.27
C LYS A 420 14.85 0.81 29.93
N VAL A 421 14.13 0.78 28.83
CA VAL A 421 13.22 1.86 28.43
C VAL A 421 12.06 2.00 29.43
N TYR A 422 11.47 0.87 29.86
CA TYR A 422 10.40 0.84 30.84
C TYR A 422 10.83 1.45 32.19
N GLU A 423 11.98 1.05 32.71
CA GLU A 423 12.49 1.62 33.97
C GLU A 423 12.84 3.12 33.84
N ALA A 424 13.36 3.55 32.68
CA ALA A 424 13.60 4.96 32.44
C ALA A 424 12.29 5.76 32.41
N ALA A 425 11.28 5.31 31.68
CA ALA A 425 9.97 5.98 31.60
C ALA A 425 9.32 6.04 33.00
N LYS A 426 9.34 4.93 33.75
CA LYS A 426 8.78 4.84 35.10
C LYS A 426 9.48 5.77 36.11
N SER A 427 10.75 6.09 35.88
CA SER A 427 11.53 6.97 36.77
C SER A 427 11.22 8.45 36.51
N MET A 428 10.57 8.81 35.43
CA MET A 428 10.28 10.18 35.06
C MET A 428 8.83 10.54 35.38
N PRO A 429 8.59 11.66 36.08
CA PRO A 429 7.24 12.12 36.35
C PRO A 429 6.50 12.46 35.04
N ASP A 430 5.20 12.21 35.02
CA ASP A 430 4.32 12.55 33.91
C ASP A 430 4.67 11.89 32.54
N THR A 431 5.50 10.85 32.55
CA THR A 431 5.90 10.11 31.34
C THR A 431 5.12 8.81 31.23
N VAL A 432 4.37 8.65 30.15
CA VAL A 432 3.61 7.43 29.83
C VAL A 432 4.29 6.69 28.69
N LEU A 433 4.63 5.43 28.93
CA LEU A 433 5.16 4.54 27.90
C LEU A 433 4.01 3.80 27.21
N CYS A 434 3.95 3.86 25.89
CA CYS A 434 3.13 3.03 25.02
C CYS A 434 4.02 2.03 24.28
N VAL A 435 3.64 0.76 24.25
CA VAL A 435 4.39 -0.32 23.57
C VAL A 435 3.48 -0.98 22.55
N THR A 436 3.97 -1.15 21.32
CA THR A 436 3.22 -1.79 20.24
C THR A 436 4.15 -2.50 19.26
N ALA A 437 3.56 -3.05 18.21
CA ALA A 437 4.24 -3.46 16.98
C ALA A 437 3.44 -2.91 15.78
N ASP A 438 4.01 -2.97 14.59
CA ASP A 438 3.41 -2.47 13.36
C ASP A 438 2.83 -3.58 12.47
N HIS A 439 3.31 -4.81 12.61
CA HIS A 439 2.82 -6.06 12.02
C HIS A 439 3.46 -7.26 12.72
N GLY A 440 3.04 -8.47 12.35
CA GLY A 440 3.69 -9.70 12.80
C GLY A 440 4.70 -10.23 11.78
N ASN A 441 5.72 -10.95 12.29
CA ASN A 441 6.73 -11.69 11.53
C ASN A 441 7.30 -12.83 12.39
N ALA A 442 8.00 -12.52 13.51
CA ALA A 442 8.64 -13.48 14.40
C ALA A 442 7.65 -14.39 15.16
N ASP A 443 6.39 -14.08 15.16
CA ASP A 443 5.29 -14.87 15.73
C ASP A 443 4.95 -16.12 14.90
N CYS A 444 5.44 -16.22 13.63
CA CYS A 444 5.24 -17.38 12.79
C CYS A 444 6.44 -17.62 11.85
N MET A 445 7.50 -18.24 12.37
CA MET A 445 8.72 -18.60 11.62
C MET A 445 8.58 -19.94 10.87
N ILE A 446 7.61 -20.77 11.25
CA ILE A 446 7.32 -22.06 10.62
C ILE A 446 5.80 -22.12 10.40
N ASN A 447 5.40 -22.31 9.14
CA ASN A 447 4.02 -22.44 8.74
C ASN A 447 3.38 -23.76 9.25
N ALA A 448 2.06 -23.86 9.18
CA ALA A 448 1.30 -25.05 9.59
C ALA A 448 1.68 -26.32 8.78
N ASP A 449 2.22 -26.17 7.58
CA ASP A 449 2.76 -27.27 6.75
C ASP A 449 4.20 -27.65 7.07
N GLY A 450 4.79 -27.04 8.11
CA GLY A 450 6.17 -27.30 8.56
C GLY A 450 7.26 -26.62 7.76
N LYS A 451 6.91 -25.73 6.82
CA LYS A 451 7.89 -24.97 6.04
C LYS A 451 8.30 -23.69 6.75
N ILE A 452 9.55 -23.29 6.50
CA ILE A 452 10.07 -21.99 6.96
C ILE A 452 9.23 -20.87 6.35
N ASN A 453 8.80 -19.95 7.20
CA ASN A 453 8.16 -18.69 6.81
C ASN A 453 9.14 -17.54 6.99
N THR A 454 9.28 -16.72 5.96
CA THR A 454 10.09 -15.49 5.96
C THR A 454 9.25 -14.25 5.65
N GLN A 455 7.92 -14.42 5.62
CA GLN A 455 6.96 -13.35 5.32
C GLN A 455 6.32 -12.84 6.60
N HIS A 456 5.74 -11.65 6.52
CA HIS A 456 4.90 -11.12 7.58
C HIS A 456 3.67 -12.00 7.83
N THR A 457 2.97 -11.74 8.92
CA THR A 457 1.73 -12.45 9.29
C THR A 457 0.53 -11.50 9.26
N THR A 458 -0.66 -12.07 9.27
CA THR A 458 -1.92 -11.32 9.44
C THR A 458 -2.36 -11.27 10.91
N ASN A 459 -1.52 -11.75 11.82
CA ASN A 459 -1.83 -11.81 13.25
C ASN A 459 -1.90 -10.40 13.85
N PRO A 460 -2.68 -10.21 14.93
CA PRO A 460 -2.73 -8.95 15.65
C PRO A 460 -1.40 -8.63 16.33
N VAL A 461 -1.26 -7.39 16.76
CA VAL A 461 -0.09 -6.90 17.50
C VAL A 461 -0.48 -6.43 18.90
N PRO A 462 0.45 -6.42 19.88
CA PRO A 462 0.16 -5.92 21.23
C PRO A 462 0.03 -4.39 21.24
N PHE A 463 -0.78 -3.89 22.17
CA PHE A 463 -0.73 -2.50 22.57
C PHE A 463 -0.86 -2.38 24.09
N VAL A 464 0.08 -1.67 24.70
CA VAL A 464 0.17 -1.48 26.14
C VAL A 464 0.29 -0.01 26.46
N VAL A 465 -0.42 0.45 27.48
CA VAL A 465 -0.26 1.79 28.08
C VAL A 465 0.20 1.64 29.53
N CYS A 466 1.42 2.04 29.79
CA CYS A 466 2.04 1.95 31.12
C CYS A 466 1.65 3.18 31.96
N CYS A 467 0.41 3.16 32.45
CA CYS A 467 -0.15 4.21 33.31
C CYS A 467 -1.17 3.61 34.28
N ASP A 468 -1.07 3.94 35.55
CA ASP A 468 -1.98 3.44 36.56
C ASP A 468 -3.42 3.92 36.33
N GLY A 469 -4.39 3.02 36.52
CA GLY A 469 -5.81 3.33 36.47
C GLY A 469 -6.37 3.52 35.05
N VAL A 470 -5.59 3.19 34.02
CA VAL A 470 -6.05 3.16 32.63
C VAL A 470 -6.62 1.79 32.30
N GLU A 471 -7.75 1.77 31.58
CA GLU A 471 -8.32 0.59 30.94
C GLU A 471 -8.38 0.81 29.44
N LEU A 472 -8.12 -0.24 28.64
CA LEU A 472 -8.14 -0.20 27.19
C LEU A 472 -9.31 -1.00 26.61
N ARG A 473 -9.97 -0.46 25.57
CA ARG A 473 -10.98 -1.16 24.82
C ARG A 473 -10.35 -2.23 23.90
N GLU A 474 -11.10 -3.27 23.62
CA GLU A 474 -10.76 -4.28 22.63
C GLU A 474 -11.12 -3.82 21.20
N GLY A 475 -10.65 -4.59 20.20
CA GLY A 475 -11.01 -4.40 18.79
C GLY A 475 -10.43 -3.14 18.16
N GLY A 476 -9.27 -2.68 18.62
CA GLY A 476 -8.53 -1.56 18.04
C GLY A 476 -7.70 -1.94 16.81
N ARG A 477 -7.16 -0.92 16.16
CA ARG A 477 -6.26 -1.03 15.01
C ARG A 477 -5.14 0.00 15.10
N LEU A 478 -4.11 -0.10 14.26
CA LEU A 478 -2.91 0.76 14.33
C LEU A 478 -3.23 2.26 14.28
N SER A 479 -4.26 2.65 13.52
CA SER A 479 -4.70 4.05 13.43
C SER A 479 -5.29 4.63 14.71
N ASP A 480 -5.55 3.81 15.74
CA ASP A 480 -6.06 4.25 17.03
C ASP A 480 -4.93 4.68 17.99
N ILE A 481 -3.67 4.40 17.64
CA ILE A 481 -2.50 4.71 18.49
C ILE A 481 -2.29 6.22 18.61
N ALA A 482 -2.24 6.98 17.50
CA ALA A 482 -2.07 8.44 17.58
C ALA A 482 -3.18 9.14 18.36
N PRO A 483 -4.48 8.84 18.14
CA PRO A 483 -5.56 9.34 19.00
C PRO A 483 -5.38 9.02 20.48
N THR A 484 -4.87 7.83 20.81
CA THR A 484 -4.60 7.43 22.18
C THR A 484 -3.43 8.23 22.79
N MET A 485 -2.36 8.42 22.02
CA MET A 485 -1.22 9.26 22.45
C MET A 485 -1.66 10.71 22.68
N LEU A 486 -2.47 11.28 21.77
CA LEU A 486 -3.02 12.63 21.93
C LEU A 486 -3.90 12.75 23.19
N ASP A 487 -4.69 11.72 23.49
CA ASP A 487 -5.52 11.68 24.72
C ASP A 487 -4.64 11.65 25.99
N ILE A 488 -3.56 10.85 26.00
CA ILE A 488 -2.55 10.83 27.07
C ILE A 488 -1.92 12.21 27.26
N MET A 489 -1.57 12.88 26.16
CA MET A 489 -0.95 14.20 26.15
C MET A 489 -1.94 15.33 26.43
N ASN A 490 -3.25 15.01 26.58
CA ASN A 490 -4.34 15.97 26.72
C ASN A 490 -4.38 16.98 25.56
N ILE A 491 -4.20 16.48 24.33
CA ILE A 491 -4.31 17.25 23.07
C ILE A 491 -5.55 16.81 22.34
N GLU A 492 -6.34 17.77 21.86
CA GLU A 492 -7.55 17.49 21.08
C GLU A 492 -7.20 16.84 19.74
N LYS A 493 -7.86 15.72 19.46
CA LYS A 493 -7.73 14.98 18.20
C LYS A 493 -8.42 15.75 17.07
N PRO A 494 -7.77 15.99 15.90
CA PRO A 494 -8.43 16.62 14.77
C PRO A 494 -9.47 15.69 14.11
N ASP A 495 -10.51 16.24 13.50
CA ASP A 495 -11.59 15.50 12.83
C ASP A 495 -11.10 14.58 11.72
N VAL A 496 -10.02 14.95 11.04
CA VAL A 496 -9.42 14.15 9.96
C VAL A 496 -8.81 12.82 10.46
N MET A 497 -8.47 12.70 11.73
CA MET A 497 -8.10 11.43 12.34
C MET A 497 -9.35 10.59 12.62
N SER A 498 -9.60 9.57 11.77
CA SER A 498 -10.74 8.66 11.94
C SER A 498 -10.53 7.61 13.04
N GLY A 499 -9.32 7.41 13.52
CA GLY A 499 -9.02 6.57 14.67
C GLY A 499 -9.63 7.16 15.97
N SER A 500 -9.76 6.33 16.98
CA SER A 500 -10.33 6.69 18.29
C SER A 500 -9.42 6.25 19.41
N SER A 501 -9.35 7.03 20.49
CA SER A 501 -8.60 6.63 21.68
C SER A 501 -9.01 5.23 22.14
N LEU A 502 -8.03 4.43 22.51
CA LEU A 502 -8.22 3.10 23.09
C LEU A 502 -8.52 3.16 24.59
N ILE A 503 -8.30 4.30 25.23
CA ILE A 503 -8.56 4.49 26.67
C ILE A 503 -10.08 4.56 26.91
N ILE A 504 -10.55 3.73 27.82
CA ILE A 504 -11.94 3.77 28.33
C ILE A 504 -12.02 4.89 29.37
N LYS A 505 -12.97 5.82 29.18
CA LYS A 505 -13.24 6.94 30.08
C LYS A 505 -14.43 6.66 30.98
#